data_b40bd5a639ec179daf9ce86c1b9ab633
#
_entry.id   b40bd5a639ec179daf9ce86c1b9ab633
#
_cell.length_a   1.000
_cell.length_b   1.000
_cell.length_c   1.000
_cell.angle_alpha   90.00
_cell.angle_beta   90.00
_cell.angle_gamma   90.00
#
_symmetry.space_group_name_H-M   'P 1'
#
loop_
_entity.id
_entity.type
_entity.pdbx_description
1 polymer ?
#
loop_
_entity_poly.entity_id
_entity_poly.type
_entity_poly.pdbx_seq_one_letter_code
_entity_poly.pdbx_strand_id
1 'polypeptide(L)'
;LCVSRKEIEDYAKQNDLSYITDSTNLETEYTRNKIRNILLPMLEEINPVFRHTMKNNIENWKEAAFLYSHTINKDLSKLCQTDGTYTWICEDELFAFPYSKTLLFEWLKQYGFSNSVIEEIAEHKYTQTGKRFCSDTHELIVDRCRLILSEKKSDDYKTYEISKNDSSCIQPIHLKMSFVFDTSICKDTKVALLDADKLKFPLTIRKW
;
A
#
# COMPACT_ATOMS: atom_id res chain seq x y z
N LEU A 1 11.28 -28.63 -3.84
CA LEU A 1 11.14 -29.93 -4.51
C LEU A 1 10.94 -31.02 -3.46
N CYS A 2 9.98 -31.93 -3.69
CA CYS A 2 9.65 -33.00 -2.74
C CYS A 2 10.69 -34.14 -2.74
N VAL A 3 11.52 -34.19 -3.78
CA VAL A 3 12.55 -35.26 -3.99
C VAL A 3 13.92 -34.65 -4.30
N SER A 4 14.96 -35.33 -3.92
CA SER A 4 16.34 -34.92 -4.20
C SER A 4 16.75 -35.27 -5.65
N ARG A 5 17.82 -34.64 -6.14
CA ARG A 5 18.38 -34.92 -7.46
C ARG A 5 18.80 -36.42 -7.57
N LYS A 6 19.37 -36.96 -6.51
CA LYS A 6 19.78 -38.34 -6.44
C LYS A 6 18.60 -39.30 -6.59
N GLU A 7 17.50 -39.04 -5.90
CA GLU A 7 16.29 -39.86 -6.02
C GLU A 7 15.73 -39.84 -7.45
N ILE A 8 15.78 -38.66 -8.12
CA ILE A 8 15.33 -38.52 -9.51
C ILE A 8 16.26 -39.34 -10.45
N GLU A 9 17.56 -39.27 -10.27
CA GLU A 9 18.55 -40.04 -11.07
C GLU A 9 18.44 -41.54 -10.84
N ASP A 10 18.24 -41.96 -9.59
CA ASP A 10 18.03 -43.36 -9.25
C ASP A 10 16.73 -43.90 -9.85
N TYR A 11 15.64 -43.11 -9.82
CA TYR A 11 14.38 -43.43 -10.47
C TYR A 11 14.54 -43.58 -12.00
N ALA A 12 15.27 -42.65 -12.64
CA ALA A 12 15.51 -42.69 -14.08
C ALA A 12 16.30 -43.95 -14.47
N LYS A 13 17.32 -44.33 -13.68
CA LYS A 13 18.08 -45.58 -13.88
C LYS A 13 17.24 -46.82 -13.71
N GLN A 14 16.40 -46.89 -12.68
CA GLN A 14 15.52 -48.04 -12.42
C GLN A 14 14.47 -48.27 -13.50
N ASN A 15 14.09 -47.22 -14.21
CA ASN A 15 13.07 -47.28 -15.26
C ASN A 15 13.63 -47.11 -16.68
N ASP A 16 14.97 -47.26 -16.85
CA ASP A 16 15.68 -47.14 -18.14
C ASP A 16 15.32 -45.85 -18.93
N LEU A 17 15.10 -44.76 -18.22
CA LEU A 17 14.74 -43.47 -18.83
C LEU A 17 16.02 -42.77 -19.32
N SER A 18 16.08 -42.48 -20.61
CA SER A 18 17.15 -41.63 -21.17
C SER A 18 16.91 -40.18 -20.88
N TYR A 19 17.90 -39.47 -20.37
CA TYR A 19 17.84 -38.03 -20.16
C TYR A 19 19.14 -37.36 -20.60
N ILE A 20 19.03 -36.12 -21.03
CA ILE A 20 20.18 -35.29 -21.43
C ILE A 20 20.55 -34.40 -20.24
N THR A 21 21.84 -34.41 -19.92
CA THR A 21 22.38 -33.47 -18.93
C THR A 21 22.82 -32.21 -19.65
N ASP A 22 22.20 -31.08 -19.33
CA ASP A 22 22.62 -29.78 -19.83
C ASP A 22 23.96 -29.40 -19.22
N SER A 23 24.98 -29.17 -20.08
CA SER A 23 26.33 -28.81 -19.68
C SER A 23 26.40 -27.49 -18.90
N THR A 24 25.46 -26.57 -19.14
CA THR A 24 25.37 -25.26 -18.43
C THR A 24 25.10 -25.44 -16.94
N ASN A 25 24.58 -26.57 -16.49
CA ASN A 25 24.38 -26.87 -15.07
C ASN A 25 25.70 -26.97 -14.27
N LEU A 26 26.82 -27.19 -14.94
CA LEU A 26 28.16 -27.23 -14.32
C LEU A 26 28.84 -25.86 -14.29
N GLU A 27 28.34 -24.91 -15.08
CA GLU A 27 28.88 -23.54 -15.11
C GLU A 27 28.55 -22.79 -13.83
N THR A 28 29.55 -22.09 -13.28
CA THR A 28 29.40 -21.33 -12.03
C THR A 28 29.15 -19.84 -12.24
N GLU A 29 28.91 -19.42 -13.47
CA GLU A 29 28.61 -18.02 -13.79
C GLU A 29 27.29 -17.55 -13.16
N TYR A 30 26.29 -18.42 -13.17
CA TYR A 30 24.97 -18.11 -12.58
C TYR A 30 24.96 -18.29 -11.06
N THR A 31 24.41 -17.33 -10.34
CA THR A 31 24.29 -17.37 -8.87
C THR A 31 23.65 -18.67 -8.35
N ARG A 32 22.62 -19.18 -9.04
CA ARG A 32 21.97 -20.44 -8.69
C ARG A 32 22.93 -21.62 -8.74
N ASN A 33 23.78 -21.67 -9.75
CA ASN A 33 24.77 -22.73 -9.91
C ASN A 33 25.90 -22.58 -8.89
N LYS A 34 26.37 -21.39 -8.58
CA LYS A 34 27.32 -21.14 -7.48
C LYS A 34 26.80 -21.65 -6.14
N ILE A 35 25.55 -21.37 -5.82
CA ILE A 35 24.94 -21.88 -4.59
C ILE A 35 24.90 -23.39 -4.59
N ARG A 36 24.44 -24.02 -5.69
CA ARG A 36 24.29 -25.48 -5.78
C ARG A 36 25.60 -26.21 -5.78
N ASN A 37 26.58 -25.75 -6.57
CA ASN A 37 27.78 -26.49 -6.87
C ASN A 37 28.96 -26.18 -5.93
N ILE A 38 28.92 -25.02 -5.26
CA ILE A 38 29.99 -24.55 -4.37
C ILE A 38 29.48 -24.40 -2.95
N LEU A 39 28.50 -23.51 -2.72
CA LEU A 39 28.10 -23.12 -1.37
C LEU A 39 27.45 -24.27 -0.59
N LEU A 40 26.52 -24.99 -1.21
CA LEU A 40 25.83 -26.10 -0.53
C LEU A 40 26.79 -27.23 -0.14
N PRO A 41 27.73 -27.70 -1.01
CA PRO A 41 28.74 -28.68 -0.61
C PRO A 41 29.62 -28.21 0.56
N MET A 42 30.08 -26.94 0.55
CA MET A 42 30.87 -26.39 1.66
C MET A 42 30.09 -26.41 2.98
N LEU A 43 28.80 -26.08 2.94
CA LEU A 43 27.95 -26.12 4.13
C LEU A 43 27.73 -27.56 4.64
N GLU A 44 27.70 -28.53 3.74
CA GLU A 44 27.61 -29.96 4.08
C GLU A 44 28.93 -30.52 4.66
N GLU A 45 30.07 -30.00 4.23
CA GLU A 45 31.37 -30.34 4.85
C GLU A 45 31.44 -29.83 6.31
N ILE A 46 30.91 -28.62 6.57
CA ILE A 46 30.86 -28.04 7.91
C ILE A 46 29.83 -28.78 8.78
N ASN A 47 28.67 -29.09 8.20
CA ASN A 47 27.58 -29.78 8.89
C ASN A 47 26.95 -30.84 7.97
N PRO A 48 27.30 -32.13 8.12
CA PRO A 48 26.79 -33.20 7.28
C PRO A 48 25.26 -33.33 7.25
N VAL A 49 24.57 -32.84 8.27
CA VAL A 49 23.09 -32.86 8.34
C VAL A 49 22.47 -31.55 7.89
N PHE A 50 23.24 -30.64 7.30
CA PHE A 50 22.81 -29.31 6.90
C PHE A 50 21.50 -29.31 6.10
N ARG A 51 21.40 -30.15 5.05
CA ARG A 51 20.18 -30.20 4.21
C ARG A 51 18.96 -30.65 5.00
N HIS A 52 19.12 -31.60 5.90
CA HIS A 52 18.01 -32.07 6.74
C HIS A 52 17.57 -30.98 7.70
N THR A 53 18.52 -30.34 8.36
CA THR A 53 18.23 -29.19 9.26
C THR A 53 17.54 -28.05 8.53
N MET A 54 18.04 -27.68 7.33
CA MET A 54 17.40 -26.63 6.52
C MET A 54 15.99 -27.00 6.08
N LYS A 55 15.75 -28.26 5.71
CA LYS A 55 14.40 -28.72 5.37
C LYS A 55 13.43 -28.55 6.56
N ASN A 56 13.85 -28.98 7.75
CA ASN A 56 13.04 -28.82 8.96
C ASN A 56 12.80 -27.33 9.30
N ASN A 57 13.83 -26.50 9.16
CA ASN A 57 13.68 -25.05 9.37
C ASN A 57 12.70 -24.42 8.38
N ILE A 58 12.72 -24.84 7.10
CA ILE A 58 11.78 -24.36 6.08
C ILE A 58 10.34 -24.74 6.46
N GLU A 59 10.10 -25.95 6.95
CA GLU A 59 8.76 -26.34 7.41
C GLU A 59 8.32 -25.51 8.62
N ASN A 60 9.18 -25.32 9.61
CA ASN A 60 8.89 -24.45 10.77
C ASN A 60 8.60 -22.99 10.35
N TRP A 61 9.37 -22.48 9.37
CA TRP A 61 9.10 -21.13 8.84
C TRP A 61 7.79 -21.04 8.07
N LYS A 62 7.38 -22.08 7.36
CA LYS A 62 6.06 -22.12 6.71
C LYS A 62 4.93 -22.07 7.73
N GLU A 63 5.04 -22.82 8.82
CA GLU A 63 4.08 -22.79 9.91
C GLU A 63 4.03 -21.41 10.58
N ALA A 64 5.21 -20.85 10.88
CA ALA A 64 5.29 -19.49 11.44
C ALA A 64 4.69 -18.44 10.50
N ALA A 65 4.99 -18.51 9.19
CA ALA A 65 4.43 -17.62 8.18
C ALA A 65 2.90 -17.77 8.06
N PHE A 66 2.39 -19.00 8.18
CA PHE A 66 0.95 -19.24 8.20
C PHE A 66 0.29 -18.57 9.41
N LEU A 67 0.83 -18.77 10.61
CA LEU A 67 0.32 -18.17 11.85
C LEU A 67 0.37 -16.64 11.78
N TYR A 68 1.49 -16.11 11.29
CA TYR A 68 1.65 -14.67 11.07
C TYR A 68 0.57 -14.12 10.14
N SER A 69 0.47 -14.69 8.93
CA SER A 69 -0.51 -14.23 7.95
C SER A 69 -1.95 -14.37 8.43
N HIS A 70 -2.26 -15.48 9.12
CA HIS A 70 -3.58 -15.72 9.68
C HIS A 70 -3.95 -14.66 10.73
N THR A 71 -3.04 -14.37 11.65
CA THR A 71 -3.25 -13.37 12.70
C THR A 71 -3.44 -11.98 12.11
N ILE A 72 -2.53 -11.57 11.23
CA ILE A 72 -2.59 -10.25 10.58
C ILE A 72 -3.89 -10.08 9.79
N ASN A 73 -4.25 -11.06 8.94
CA ASN A 73 -5.48 -10.97 8.16
C ASN A 73 -6.74 -10.92 9.03
N LYS A 74 -6.76 -11.70 10.10
CA LYS A 74 -7.85 -11.70 11.08
C LYS A 74 -8.03 -10.34 11.74
N ASP A 75 -6.93 -9.71 12.15
CA ASP A 75 -6.99 -8.43 12.85
C ASP A 75 -7.26 -7.27 11.87
N LEU A 76 -6.66 -7.28 10.68
CA LEU A 76 -7.00 -6.31 9.63
C LEU A 76 -8.45 -6.42 9.18
N SER A 77 -9.02 -7.62 9.09
CA SER A 77 -10.45 -7.80 8.73
C SER A 77 -11.42 -7.20 9.74
N LYS A 78 -11.00 -7.04 11.00
CA LYS A 78 -11.80 -6.38 12.04
C LYS A 78 -11.61 -4.86 12.04
N LEU A 79 -10.37 -4.41 11.77
CA LEU A 79 -10.01 -3.00 11.79
C LEU A 79 -10.47 -2.26 10.53
N CYS A 80 -10.34 -2.89 9.36
CA CYS A 80 -10.70 -2.27 8.09
C CYS A 80 -12.21 -2.16 7.93
N GLN A 81 -12.68 -0.94 7.75
CA GLN A 81 -14.06 -0.64 7.41
C GLN A 81 -14.10 -0.07 6.00
N THR A 82 -15.08 -0.47 5.20
CA THR A 82 -15.22 -0.03 3.80
C THR A 82 -16.54 0.71 3.65
N ASP A 83 -16.47 1.88 3.02
CA ASP A 83 -17.63 2.68 2.64
C ASP A 83 -17.51 3.07 1.17
N GLY A 84 -18.14 2.28 0.31
CA GLY A 84 -18.15 2.50 -1.14
C GLY A 84 -16.77 2.49 -1.77
N THR A 85 -16.17 3.68 -1.93
CA THR A 85 -14.92 3.86 -2.68
C THR A 85 -13.67 3.98 -1.82
N TYR A 86 -13.79 3.95 -0.51
CA TYR A 86 -12.64 4.07 0.40
C TYR A 86 -12.69 3.06 1.54
N THR A 87 -11.52 2.70 2.02
CA THR A 87 -11.32 1.85 3.19
C THR A 87 -10.66 2.67 4.28
N TRP A 88 -11.11 2.52 5.52
CA TRP A 88 -10.53 3.26 6.63
C TRP A 88 -10.30 2.39 7.86
N ILE A 89 -9.36 2.83 8.70
CA ILE A 89 -9.04 2.24 10.00
C ILE A 89 -9.08 3.35 11.05
N CYS A 90 -9.65 3.07 12.21
CA CYS A 90 -9.55 3.96 13.37
C CYS A 90 -8.14 3.91 13.96
N GLU A 91 -7.49 5.06 14.17
CA GLU A 91 -6.14 5.13 14.75
C GLU A 91 -6.09 4.56 16.16
N ASP A 92 -7.09 4.85 17.00
CA ASP A 92 -7.14 4.35 18.38
C ASP A 92 -7.19 2.82 18.43
N GLU A 93 -8.02 2.21 17.56
CA GLU A 93 -8.11 0.75 17.46
C GLU A 93 -6.81 0.13 16.93
N LEU A 94 -6.21 0.73 15.91
CA LEU A 94 -4.97 0.26 15.32
C LEU A 94 -3.82 0.32 16.34
N PHE A 95 -3.65 1.47 16.98
CA PHE A 95 -2.54 1.68 17.92
C PHE A 95 -2.73 1.03 19.29
N ALA A 96 -3.89 0.44 19.56
CA ALA A 96 -4.10 -0.45 20.71
C ALA A 96 -3.33 -1.79 20.56
N PHE A 97 -3.01 -2.21 19.33
CA PHE A 97 -2.22 -3.42 19.10
C PHE A 97 -0.73 -3.18 19.37
N PRO A 98 -0.05 -4.06 20.10
CA PRO A 98 1.40 -3.95 20.34
C PRO A 98 2.24 -4.09 19.06
N TYR A 99 1.66 -4.62 17.99
CA TYR A 99 2.25 -4.78 16.65
C TYR A 99 1.55 -3.92 15.59
N SER A 100 1.03 -2.76 15.99
CA SER A 100 0.35 -1.81 15.10
C SER A 100 1.17 -1.40 13.87
N LYS A 101 2.50 -1.25 14.02
CA LYS A 101 3.41 -0.97 12.89
C LYS A 101 3.38 -2.09 11.86
N THR A 102 3.30 -3.34 12.30
CA THR A 102 3.19 -4.51 11.42
C THR A 102 1.85 -4.54 10.70
N LEU A 103 0.74 -4.27 11.42
CA LEU A 103 -0.59 -4.19 10.81
C LEU A 103 -0.65 -3.09 9.75
N LEU A 104 -0.11 -1.92 10.06
CA LEU A 104 -0.03 -0.80 9.14
C LEU A 104 0.78 -1.14 7.88
N PHE A 105 1.93 -1.79 8.07
CA PHE A 105 2.79 -2.24 6.98
C PHE A 105 2.05 -3.24 6.08
N GLU A 106 1.48 -4.29 6.64
CA GLU A 106 0.77 -5.33 5.89
C GLU A 106 -0.48 -4.80 5.18
N TRP A 107 -1.15 -3.80 5.78
CA TRP A 107 -2.27 -3.12 5.14
C TRP A 107 -1.84 -2.27 3.96
N LEU A 108 -0.82 -1.41 4.12
CA LEU A 108 -0.47 -0.40 3.12
C LEU A 108 0.48 -0.90 2.02
N LYS A 109 1.30 -1.92 2.27
CA LYS A 109 2.26 -2.44 1.27
C LYS A 109 1.59 -2.92 -0.01
N GLN A 110 0.38 -3.49 0.08
CA GLN A 110 -0.37 -3.98 -1.08
C GLN A 110 -0.85 -2.84 -1.99
N TYR A 111 -0.89 -1.62 -1.49
CA TYR A 111 -1.27 -0.42 -2.23
C TYR A 111 -0.07 0.42 -2.67
N GLY A 112 1.14 -0.14 -2.58
CA GLY A 112 2.36 0.47 -3.08
C GLY A 112 2.96 1.58 -2.23
N PHE A 113 2.60 1.69 -0.95
CA PHE A 113 3.24 2.63 -0.04
C PHE A 113 4.65 2.17 0.32
N SER A 114 5.61 3.10 0.31
CA SER A 114 7.00 2.82 0.69
C SER A 114 7.15 2.61 2.20
N ASN A 115 8.20 1.86 2.60
CA ASN A 115 8.48 1.62 4.01
C ASN A 115 8.69 2.93 4.79
N SER A 116 9.34 3.94 4.19
CA SER A 116 9.57 5.23 4.82
C SER A 116 8.28 5.97 5.14
N VAL A 117 7.30 5.93 4.23
CA VAL A 117 5.97 6.51 4.46
C VAL A 117 5.22 5.78 5.57
N ILE A 118 5.29 4.43 5.57
CA ILE A 118 4.64 3.62 6.61
C ILE A 118 5.26 3.88 7.99
N GLU A 119 6.58 4.04 8.05
CA GLU A 119 7.29 4.41 9.28
C GLU A 119 6.88 5.80 9.76
N GLU A 120 6.82 6.77 8.86
CA GLU A 120 6.35 8.12 9.20
C GLU A 120 4.94 8.12 9.80
N ILE A 121 4.00 7.36 9.22
CA ILE A 121 2.64 7.22 9.75
C ILE A 121 2.66 6.57 11.15
N ALA A 122 3.47 5.51 11.33
CA ALA A 122 3.56 4.78 12.60
C ALA A 122 4.17 5.61 13.74
N GLU A 123 5.13 6.49 13.43
CA GLU A 123 5.81 7.34 14.41
C GLU A 123 4.97 8.56 14.81
N HIS A 124 4.17 9.06 13.89
CA HIS A 124 3.35 10.26 14.10
C HIS A 124 1.92 9.89 14.46
N LYS A 125 1.72 9.11 15.54
CA LYS A 125 0.37 8.86 16.10
C LYS A 125 -0.37 10.17 16.28
N TYR A 126 -1.64 10.19 15.85
CA TYR A 126 -2.50 11.38 15.96
C TYR A 126 -1.96 12.59 15.20
N THR A 127 -1.43 12.36 14.02
CA THR A 127 -0.96 13.45 13.15
C THR A 127 -2.09 14.41 12.81
N GLN A 128 -1.69 15.60 12.46
CA GLN A 128 -2.59 16.69 12.10
C GLN A 128 -3.59 16.23 11.04
N THR A 129 -4.89 16.41 11.34
CA THR A 129 -5.98 16.20 10.40
C THR A 129 -5.70 16.89 9.07
N GLY A 130 -5.90 16.17 7.97
CA GLY A 130 -5.65 16.66 6.62
C GLY A 130 -4.27 16.28 6.05
N LYS A 131 -3.39 15.62 6.83
CA LYS A 131 -2.13 15.11 6.30
C LYS A 131 -2.40 14.01 5.27
N ARG A 132 -1.66 14.06 4.16
CA ARG A 132 -1.81 13.12 3.04
C ARG A 132 -0.51 12.40 2.77
N PHE A 133 -0.62 11.11 2.51
CA PHE A 133 0.47 10.26 2.06
C PHE A 133 0.05 9.61 0.74
N CYS A 134 0.95 9.54 -0.22
CA CYS A 134 0.63 9.04 -1.55
C CYS A 134 1.55 7.88 -1.95
N SER A 135 0.96 6.88 -2.58
CA SER A 135 1.66 5.91 -3.42
C SER A 135 1.43 6.25 -4.90
N ASP A 136 1.85 5.40 -5.81
CA ASP A 136 1.59 5.60 -7.24
C ASP A 136 0.09 5.51 -7.58
N THR A 137 -0.64 4.64 -6.88
CA THR A 137 -2.04 4.28 -7.18
C THR A 137 -3.05 4.76 -6.15
N HIS A 138 -2.62 4.98 -4.89
CA HIS A 138 -3.51 5.29 -3.77
C HIS A 138 -3.03 6.51 -2.98
N GLU A 139 -3.98 7.13 -2.29
CA GLU A 139 -3.70 8.14 -1.27
C GLU A 139 -4.29 7.71 0.08
N LEU A 140 -3.55 8.03 1.15
CA LEU A 140 -3.97 7.86 2.53
C LEU A 140 -4.12 9.24 3.14
N ILE A 141 -5.28 9.52 3.72
CA ILE A 141 -5.59 10.79 4.37
C ILE A 141 -5.84 10.52 5.86
N VAL A 142 -5.23 11.35 6.71
CA VAL A 142 -5.53 11.35 8.14
C VAL A 142 -6.68 12.31 8.39
N ASP A 143 -7.81 11.84 8.88
CA ASP A 143 -8.96 12.68 9.25
C ASP A 143 -9.63 12.19 10.54
N ARG A 144 -9.69 13.03 11.56
CA ARG A 144 -10.43 12.80 12.82
C ARG A 144 -10.20 11.42 13.44
N CYS A 145 -8.93 11.08 13.70
CA CYS A 145 -8.49 9.77 14.21
C CYS A 145 -8.79 8.59 13.28
N ARG A 146 -8.88 8.82 11.97
CA ARG A 146 -9.05 7.78 10.94
C ARG A 146 -7.95 7.88 9.89
N LEU A 147 -7.45 6.74 9.50
CA LEU A 147 -6.60 6.57 8.33
C LEU A 147 -7.51 6.14 7.17
N ILE A 148 -7.74 7.02 6.21
CA ILE A 148 -8.67 6.81 5.09
C ILE A 148 -7.86 6.56 3.84
N LEU A 149 -7.99 5.37 3.27
CA LEU A 149 -7.34 4.93 2.05
C LEU A 149 -8.31 4.96 0.89
N SER A 150 -7.92 5.60 -0.20
CA SER A 150 -8.68 5.65 -1.45
C SER A 150 -7.77 5.51 -2.67
N GLU A 151 -8.35 5.07 -3.79
CA GLU A 151 -7.64 5.16 -5.06
C GLU A 151 -7.35 6.62 -5.40
N LYS A 152 -6.14 6.86 -5.90
CA LYS A 152 -5.75 8.16 -6.41
C LYS A 152 -6.56 8.45 -7.67
N LYS A 153 -7.56 9.31 -7.52
CA LYS A 153 -8.28 9.80 -8.71
C LYS A 153 -7.26 10.56 -9.55
N SER A 154 -7.22 10.25 -10.85
CA SER A 154 -6.45 11.09 -11.77
C SER A 154 -6.87 12.52 -11.52
N ASP A 155 -5.93 13.32 -11.03
CA ASP A 155 -6.18 14.71 -10.74
C ASP A 155 -6.39 15.42 -12.07
N ASP A 156 -7.62 15.38 -12.55
CA ASP A 156 -8.12 16.36 -13.48
C ASP A 156 -8.17 17.68 -12.70
N TYR A 157 -7.01 18.32 -12.52
CA TYR A 157 -6.89 19.67 -11.98
C TYR A 157 -7.51 20.67 -12.96
N LYS A 158 -8.78 20.46 -13.32
CA LYS A 158 -9.53 21.46 -14.05
C LYS A 158 -9.76 22.63 -13.13
N THR A 159 -9.01 23.66 -13.37
CA THR A 159 -9.31 24.98 -12.82
C THR A 159 -10.39 25.62 -13.67
N TYR A 160 -11.41 26.11 -13.03
CA TYR A 160 -12.48 26.85 -13.68
C TYR A 160 -12.33 28.32 -13.30
N GLU A 161 -12.39 29.19 -14.28
CA GLU A 161 -12.29 30.61 -14.06
C GLU A 161 -13.68 31.24 -14.18
N ILE A 162 -13.96 32.16 -13.27
CA ILE A 162 -15.20 32.93 -13.28
C ILE A 162 -14.84 34.40 -13.47
N SER A 163 -15.32 34.98 -14.56
CA SER A 163 -15.15 36.39 -14.87
C SER A 163 -16.13 37.24 -14.10
N LYS A 164 -15.82 38.52 -13.94
CA LYS A 164 -16.70 39.49 -13.20
C LYS A 164 -18.12 39.59 -13.79
N ASN A 165 -18.25 39.30 -15.09
CA ASN A 165 -19.53 39.41 -15.81
C ASN A 165 -20.34 38.10 -15.82
N ASP A 166 -19.80 37.04 -15.29
CA ASP A 166 -20.49 35.76 -15.23
C ASP A 166 -21.50 35.78 -14.09
N SER A 167 -22.77 35.53 -14.38
CA SER A 167 -23.83 35.44 -13.39
C SER A 167 -24.03 34.06 -12.81
N SER A 168 -23.50 33.04 -13.47
CA SER A 168 -23.60 31.65 -13.04
C SER A 168 -22.46 30.79 -13.60
N CYS A 169 -22.05 29.81 -12.83
CA CYS A 169 -21.13 28.71 -13.23
C CYS A 169 -21.83 27.39 -13.00
N ILE A 170 -21.80 26.51 -14.03
CA ILE A 170 -22.49 25.22 -13.97
C ILE A 170 -21.52 24.09 -13.58
N GLN A 171 -20.23 24.25 -13.85
CA GLN A 171 -19.18 23.27 -13.52
C GLN A 171 -18.05 23.96 -12.75
N PRO A 172 -17.44 23.32 -11.76
CA PRO A 172 -17.66 21.97 -11.22
C PRO A 172 -18.87 21.87 -10.28
N ILE A 173 -19.45 23.00 -9.90
CA ILE A 173 -20.62 23.13 -9.03
C ILE A 173 -21.55 24.19 -9.57
N HIS A 174 -22.85 24.02 -9.34
CA HIS A 174 -23.82 25.07 -9.67
C HIS A 174 -23.66 26.26 -8.71
N LEU A 175 -23.04 27.33 -9.21
CA LEU A 175 -22.90 28.60 -8.51
C LEU A 175 -23.70 29.68 -9.23
N LYS A 176 -24.48 30.49 -8.48
CA LYS A 176 -25.03 31.75 -8.94
C LYS A 176 -24.33 32.89 -8.22
N MET A 177 -23.90 33.88 -8.95
CA MET A 177 -23.30 35.09 -8.40
C MET A 177 -24.21 36.26 -8.67
N SER A 178 -24.39 37.10 -7.64
CA SER A 178 -25.08 38.38 -7.78
C SER A 178 -24.37 39.43 -6.93
N PHE A 179 -24.28 40.64 -7.44
CA PHE A 179 -23.82 41.78 -6.67
C PHE A 179 -25.02 42.42 -5.98
N VAL A 180 -24.94 42.52 -4.66
CA VAL A 180 -25.97 43.14 -3.84
C VAL A 180 -25.35 44.29 -3.04
N PHE A 181 -26.08 45.36 -2.84
CA PHE A 181 -25.64 46.50 -2.05
C PHE A 181 -26.13 46.42 -0.59
N ASP A 182 -26.74 45.32 -0.21
CA ASP A 182 -27.25 45.10 1.14
C ASP A 182 -26.15 44.51 2.04
N THR A 183 -26.01 45.06 3.23
CA THR A 183 -25.06 44.64 4.24
C THR A 183 -25.64 43.63 5.24
N SER A 184 -26.86 43.17 5.04
CA SER A 184 -27.48 42.17 5.89
C SER A 184 -26.79 40.83 5.76
N ILE A 185 -26.31 40.25 6.88
CA ILE A 185 -25.65 38.96 6.91
C ILE A 185 -26.68 37.87 6.68
N CYS A 186 -26.62 37.21 5.52
CA CYS A 186 -27.38 35.99 5.24
C CYS A 186 -26.88 34.84 6.09
N LYS A 187 -27.80 34.21 6.85
CA LYS A 187 -27.47 33.02 7.68
C LYS A 187 -27.68 31.69 6.95
N ASP A 188 -28.02 31.73 5.65
CA ASP A 188 -28.16 30.51 4.87
C ASP A 188 -26.79 29.88 4.63
N THR A 189 -26.60 28.60 5.03
CA THR A 189 -25.35 27.84 4.86
C THR A 189 -25.00 27.60 3.40
N LYS A 190 -25.92 27.80 2.47
CA LYS A 190 -25.71 27.66 1.02
C LYS A 190 -25.29 28.97 0.34
N VAL A 191 -25.24 30.06 1.08
CA VAL A 191 -24.93 31.43 0.56
C VAL A 191 -23.62 31.90 1.20
N ALA A 192 -22.62 32.18 0.35
CA ALA A 192 -21.38 32.83 0.77
C ALA A 192 -21.45 34.33 0.40
N LEU A 193 -21.25 35.20 1.37
CA LEU A 193 -21.13 36.64 1.17
C LEU A 193 -19.66 37.02 1.14
N LEU A 194 -19.23 37.62 0.06
CA LEU A 194 -17.85 38.06 -0.15
C LEU A 194 -17.82 39.57 -0.44
N ASP A 195 -16.83 40.26 0.08
CA ASP A 195 -16.59 41.66 -0.17
C ASP A 195 -16.10 41.86 -1.61
N ALA A 196 -16.93 42.46 -2.46
CA ALA A 196 -16.65 42.58 -3.90
C ALA A 196 -15.41 43.44 -4.18
N ASP A 197 -15.10 44.42 -3.33
CA ASP A 197 -13.94 45.31 -3.51
C ASP A 197 -12.61 44.60 -3.23
N LYS A 198 -12.65 43.50 -2.50
CA LYS A 198 -11.47 42.65 -2.19
C LYS A 198 -11.25 41.53 -3.20
N LEU A 199 -12.21 41.28 -4.09
CA LEU A 199 -12.10 40.20 -5.07
C LEU A 199 -11.27 40.65 -6.29
N LYS A 200 -10.30 39.85 -6.66
CA LYS A 200 -9.53 40.00 -7.90
C LYS A 200 -10.05 39.00 -8.92
N PHE A 201 -10.61 39.48 -10.01
CA PHE A 201 -11.09 38.64 -11.11
C PHE A 201 -9.98 38.39 -12.15
N PRO A 202 -9.99 37.18 -12.85
CA PRO A 202 -10.96 36.10 -12.69
C PRO A 202 -10.80 35.33 -11.37
N LEU A 203 -11.93 34.87 -10.81
CA LEU A 203 -11.90 33.98 -9.67
C LEU A 203 -11.63 32.55 -10.14
N THR A 204 -10.76 31.85 -9.42
CA THR A 204 -10.41 30.46 -9.75
C THR A 204 -11.14 29.50 -8.82
N ILE A 205 -11.89 28.56 -9.41
CA ILE A 205 -12.45 27.42 -8.70
C ILE A 205 -11.54 26.24 -8.95
N ARG A 206 -11.05 25.61 -7.87
CA ARG A 206 -10.27 24.38 -7.92
C ARG A 206 -10.74 23.41 -6.84
N LYS A 207 -10.57 22.15 -7.07
CA LYS A 207 -10.76 21.16 -6.02
C LYS A 207 -9.68 21.37 -4.96
N TRP A 208 -10.12 21.43 -3.74
CA TRP A 208 -9.22 21.55 -2.57
C TRP A 208 -8.69 20.19 -2.17
#